data_b0aa4a4a80fa247e3758522295413294
#
_entry.id   b0aa4a4a80fa247e3758522295413294
#
_cell.length_a   1.000
_cell.length_b   1.000
_cell.length_c   1.000
_cell.angle_alpha   90.00
_cell.angle_beta   90.00
_cell.angle_gamma   90.00
#
_symmetry.space_group_name_H-M   'P 1'
#
loop_
_entity.id
_entity.type
_entity.pdbx_description
1 polymer ?
#
loop_
_entity_poly.entity_id
_entity_poly.type
_entity_poly.pdbx_seq_one_letter_code
_entity_poly.pdbx_strand_id
1 'polypeptide(L)'
;LAPLRSLINYVFSPQHREEFGEVFILYGARSPEDLVFKWELEKWQERKDLHLLVTVDRGNNSWKGRVGLVPQVLKEEVKIKAEEWKSIVCGPPIMIKFTIKSLLEAGFSPSQIITTLEMKMKCGLGKCGRCNIGPFYVCREGPVFSYEVLQNLPEEY
;
A
#
# COMPACT_ATOMS: atom_id res chain seq x y z
N LEU A 1 -1.78 6.90 -0.56
CA LEU A 1 -0.42 7.40 -0.32
C LEU A 1 -0.27 8.07 1.05
N ALA A 2 -1.23 8.89 1.49
CA ALA A 2 -1.12 9.68 2.72
C ALA A 2 -0.70 8.86 3.97
N PRO A 3 -1.31 7.70 4.30
CA PRO A 3 -0.90 6.92 5.46
C PRO A 3 0.54 6.37 5.38
N LEU A 4 1.04 6.12 4.17
CA LEU A 4 2.39 5.58 3.96
C LEU A 4 3.48 6.67 3.86
N ARG A 5 3.09 7.95 3.76
CA ARG A 5 4.03 9.06 3.58
C ARG A 5 5.04 9.17 4.74
N SER A 6 4.60 8.96 5.97
CA SER A 6 5.48 8.97 7.13
C SER A 6 6.55 7.87 7.07
N LEU A 7 6.14 6.67 6.66
CA LEU A 7 7.06 5.55 6.47
C LEU A 7 8.05 5.84 5.33
N ILE A 8 7.58 6.37 4.20
CA ILE A 8 8.44 6.73 3.07
C ILE A 8 9.48 7.76 3.51
N ASN A 9 9.08 8.80 4.24
CA ASN A 9 9.99 9.80 4.77
C ASN A 9 10.99 9.21 5.78
N TYR A 10 10.57 8.26 6.59
CA TYR A 10 11.45 7.54 7.52
C TYR A 10 12.51 6.73 6.76
N VAL A 11 12.09 5.91 5.80
CA VAL A 11 12.98 5.07 4.97
C VAL A 11 14.01 5.91 4.21
N PHE A 12 13.62 7.10 3.74
CA PHE A 12 14.51 8.00 2.99
C PHE A 12 15.21 9.04 3.83
N SER A 13 15.06 9.02 5.16
CA SER A 13 15.83 9.89 6.02
C SER A 13 17.31 9.50 6.02
N PRO A 14 18.24 10.46 6.12
CA PRO A 14 19.67 10.16 6.13
C PRO A 14 20.09 9.18 7.25
N GLN A 15 19.36 9.17 8.37
CA GLN A 15 19.64 8.34 9.52
C GLN A 15 19.28 6.88 9.31
N HIS A 16 18.27 6.58 8.46
CA HIS A 16 17.71 5.25 8.33
C HIS A 16 17.86 4.63 6.93
N ARG A 17 18.30 5.41 5.94
CA ARG A 17 18.36 4.93 4.55
C ARG A 17 19.16 3.65 4.37
N GLU A 18 20.26 3.49 5.10
CA GLU A 18 21.15 2.33 5.01
C GLU A 18 20.57 1.06 5.64
N GLU A 19 19.51 1.19 6.46
CA GLU A 19 18.80 0.05 7.05
C GLU A 19 17.89 -0.68 6.04
N PHE A 20 17.62 -0.03 4.90
CA PHE A 20 16.69 -0.53 3.87
C PHE A 20 17.42 -0.78 2.55
N GLY A 21 17.06 -1.88 1.88
CA GLY A 21 17.50 -2.19 0.53
C GLY A 21 16.81 -1.32 -0.53
N GLU A 22 16.55 -1.92 -1.68
CA GLU A 22 15.79 -1.28 -2.74
C GLU A 22 14.36 -0.97 -2.28
N VAL A 23 13.83 0.15 -2.76
CA VAL A 23 12.47 0.58 -2.46
C VAL A 23 11.68 0.70 -3.76
N PHE A 24 10.50 0.08 -3.77
CA PHE A 24 9.56 0.18 -4.88
C PHE A 24 8.25 0.81 -4.40
N ILE A 25 7.81 1.87 -5.05
CA ILE A 25 6.53 2.53 -4.77
C ILE A 25 5.64 2.42 -6.01
N LEU A 26 4.52 1.71 -5.88
CA LEU A 26 3.44 1.72 -6.86
C LEU A 26 2.29 2.55 -6.30
N TYR A 27 2.06 3.71 -6.91
CA TYR A 27 1.02 4.64 -6.51
C TYR A 27 -0.05 4.77 -7.56
N GLY A 28 -1.30 4.47 -7.20
CA GLY A 28 -2.47 4.59 -8.05
C GLY A 28 -3.43 5.69 -7.60
N ALA A 29 -4.05 6.36 -8.57
CA ALA A 29 -5.15 7.30 -8.36
C ALA A 29 -6.25 7.07 -9.42
N ARG A 30 -7.45 7.62 -9.23
CA ARG A 30 -8.53 7.49 -10.21
C ARG A 30 -8.25 8.28 -11.48
N SER A 31 -7.71 9.47 -11.31
CA SER A 31 -7.35 10.38 -12.41
C SER A 31 -6.08 11.16 -12.07
N PRO A 32 -5.43 11.84 -13.03
CA PRO A 32 -4.27 12.69 -12.76
C PRO A 32 -4.55 13.82 -11.77
N GLU A 33 -5.78 14.29 -11.70
CA GLU A 33 -6.23 15.34 -10.79
C GLU A 33 -6.26 14.84 -9.34
N ASP A 34 -6.56 13.55 -9.12
CA ASP A 34 -6.63 12.90 -7.80
C ASP A 34 -5.26 12.55 -7.22
N LEU A 35 -4.18 12.73 -7.97
CA LEU A 35 -2.83 12.53 -7.45
C LEU A 35 -2.50 13.56 -6.38
N VAL A 36 -2.19 13.08 -5.18
CA VAL A 36 -1.78 13.92 -4.05
C VAL A 36 -0.27 13.98 -3.92
N PHE A 37 0.25 15.01 -3.25
CA PHE A 37 1.69 15.24 -3.02
C PHE A 37 2.52 15.26 -4.31
N LYS A 38 2.02 15.88 -5.38
CA LYS A 38 2.69 15.93 -6.70
C LYS A 38 4.13 16.44 -6.62
N TRP A 39 4.39 17.46 -5.77
CA TRP A 39 5.72 17.97 -5.54
C TRP A 39 6.70 16.98 -4.88
N GLU A 40 6.19 15.98 -4.14
CA GLU A 40 7.03 14.90 -3.59
C GLU A 40 7.26 13.81 -4.63
N LEU A 41 6.26 13.50 -5.45
CA LEU A 41 6.41 12.54 -6.55
C LEU A 41 7.51 12.96 -7.52
N GLU A 42 7.59 14.25 -7.85
CA GLU A 42 8.66 14.79 -8.70
C GLU A 42 10.04 14.58 -8.06
N LYS A 43 10.20 14.92 -6.77
CA LYS A 43 11.43 14.69 -6.02
C LYS A 43 11.79 13.21 -5.90
N TRP A 44 10.78 12.35 -5.75
CA TRP A 44 11.01 10.91 -5.64
C TRP A 44 11.41 10.30 -6.98
N GLN A 45 10.94 10.80 -8.10
CA GLN A 45 11.35 10.35 -9.43
C GLN A 45 12.83 10.63 -9.74
N GLU A 46 13.42 11.65 -9.12
CA GLU A 46 14.83 11.97 -9.28
C GLU A 46 15.77 11.04 -8.49
N ARG A 47 15.23 10.25 -7.57
CA ARG A 47 16.02 9.34 -6.72
C ARG A 47 16.46 8.11 -7.49
N LYS A 48 17.74 7.76 -7.35
CA LYS A 48 18.33 6.56 -7.97
C LYS A 48 18.09 5.29 -7.14
N ASP A 49 17.74 5.45 -5.88
CA ASP A 49 17.52 4.38 -4.90
C ASP A 49 16.03 4.07 -4.66
N LEU A 50 15.18 4.54 -5.56
CA LEU A 50 13.74 4.34 -5.53
C LEU A 50 13.21 4.04 -6.93
N HIS A 51 12.44 2.98 -7.05
CA HIS A 51 11.61 2.71 -8.22
C HIS A 51 10.20 3.24 -7.98
N LEU A 52 9.87 4.38 -8.59
CA LEU A 52 8.54 4.98 -8.49
C LEU A 52 7.75 4.72 -9.77
N LEU A 53 6.61 4.06 -9.61
CA LEU A 53 5.63 3.83 -10.67
C LEU A 53 4.29 4.46 -10.28
N VAL A 54 3.84 5.43 -11.08
CA VAL A 54 2.57 6.11 -10.88
C VAL A 54 1.59 5.70 -11.97
N THR A 55 0.39 5.27 -11.57
CA THR A 55 -0.69 4.87 -12.48
C THR A 55 -1.98 5.60 -12.16
N VAL A 56 -2.84 5.74 -13.16
CA VAL A 56 -4.20 6.25 -12.98
C VAL A 56 -5.20 5.29 -13.62
N ASP A 57 -6.41 5.20 -13.06
CA ASP A 57 -7.46 4.37 -13.64
C ASP A 57 -7.94 4.95 -14.98
N ARG A 58 -7.96 6.28 -15.09
CA ARG A 58 -8.36 7.03 -16.29
C ARG A 58 -7.40 8.17 -16.54
N GLY A 59 -6.69 8.11 -17.68
CA GLY A 59 -5.88 9.21 -18.17
C GLY A 59 -6.72 10.30 -18.84
N ASN A 60 -6.15 11.49 -18.99
CA ASN A 60 -6.64 12.57 -19.83
C ASN A 60 -5.61 12.88 -20.91
N ASN A 61 -5.92 13.84 -21.80
CA ASN A 61 -5.04 14.19 -22.94
C ASN A 61 -3.64 14.68 -22.54
N SER A 62 -3.46 15.16 -21.30
CA SER A 62 -2.17 15.64 -20.76
C SER A 62 -1.40 14.56 -20.01
N TRP A 63 -2.04 13.44 -19.67
CA TRP A 63 -1.42 12.35 -18.93
C TRP A 63 -0.52 11.51 -19.83
N LYS A 64 0.77 11.47 -19.51
CA LYS A 64 1.78 10.67 -20.24
C LYS A 64 2.24 9.43 -19.45
N GLY A 65 1.76 9.27 -18.21
CA GLY A 65 2.11 8.14 -17.37
C GLY A 65 1.29 6.88 -17.66
N ARG A 66 1.44 5.89 -16.83
CA ARG A 66 0.72 4.61 -16.92
C ARG A 66 -0.79 4.80 -16.70
N VAL A 67 -1.60 4.06 -17.43
CA VAL A 67 -3.04 3.90 -17.20
C VAL A 67 -3.31 2.44 -16.91
N GLY A 68 -3.93 2.16 -15.77
CA GLY A 68 -4.28 0.81 -15.34
C GLY A 68 -4.50 0.73 -13.84
N LEU A 69 -5.22 -0.30 -13.41
CA LEU A 69 -5.48 -0.56 -12.00
C LEU A 69 -4.21 -1.07 -11.29
N VAL A 70 -3.98 -0.65 -10.05
CA VAL A 70 -2.80 -1.02 -9.26
C VAL A 70 -2.50 -2.53 -9.28
N PRO A 71 -3.47 -3.46 -9.05
CA PRO A 71 -3.18 -4.90 -9.09
C PRO A 71 -2.72 -5.41 -10.45
N GLN A 72 -3.24 -4.82 -11.52
CA GLN A 72 -2.85 -5.17 -12.89
C GLN A 72 -1.44 -4.68 -13.19
N VAL A 73 -1.16 -3.41 -12.91
CA VAL A 73 0.15 -2.80 -13.13
C VAL A 73 1.22 -3.50 -12.30
N LEU A 74 0.89 -3.93 -11.07
CA LEU A 74 1.78 -4.75 -10.24
C LEU A 74 2.22 -6.02 -10.97
N LYS A 75 1.29 -6.77 -11.56
CA LYS A 75 1.59 -8.01 -12.29
C LYS A 75 2.42 -7.78 -13.55
N GLU A 76 2.17 -6.70 -14.27
CA GLU A 76 2.81 -6.40 -15.54
C GLU A 76 4.22 -5.86 -15.39
N GLU A 77 4.44 -4.97 -14.43
CA GLU A 77 5.65 -4.16 -14.35
C GLU A 77 6.59 -4.58 -13.20
N VAL A 78 6.05 -5.15 -12.12
CA VAL A 78 6.85 -5.47 -10.93
C VAL A 78 7.36 -6.91 -11.00
N LYS A 79 8.64 -7.06 -11.37
CA LYS A 79 9.32 -8.35 -11.46
C LYS A 79 10.38 -8.43 -10.35
N ILE A 80 9.98 -8.84 -9.17
CA ILE A 80 10.84 -8.97 -7.99
C ILE A 80 10.82 -10.41 -7.48
N LYS A 81 11.89 -10.82 -6.80
CA LYS A 81 11.94 -12.09 -6.08
C LYS A 81 11.26 -11.89 -4.72
N ALA A 82 10.06 -12.44 -4.57
CA ALA A 82 9.22 -12.22 -3.40
C ALA A 82 9.93 -12.49 -2.06
N GLU A 83 10.85 -13.46 -2.01
CA GLU A 83 11.57 -13.88 -0.81
C GLU A 83 12.40 -12.74 -0.16
N GLU A 84 12.85 -11.78 -0.95
CA GLU A 84 13.72 -10.67 -0.50
C GLU A 84 12.93 -9.41 -0.12
N TRP A 85 11.60 -9.42 -0.30
CA TRP A 85 10.77 -8.22 -0.18
C TRP A 85 9.69 -8.33 0.89
N LYS A 86 9.33 -7.20 1.45
CA LYS A 86 8.09 -7.00 2.20
C LYS A 86 7.20 -6.02 1.44
N SER A 87 5.92 -6.33 1.38
CA SER A 87 4.94 -5.47 0.72
C SER A 87 4.05 -4.78 1.76
N ILE A 88 3.82 -3.49 1.56
CA ILE A 88 2.90 -2.70 2.39
C ILE A 88 1.83 -2.12 1.49
N VAL A 89 0.59 -2.52 1.73
CA VAL A 89 -0.57 -2.17 0.88
C VAL A 89 -1.50 -1.24 1.66
N CYS A 90 -1.89 -0.13 1.05
CA CYS A 90 -2.84 0.82 1.62
C CYS A 90 -3.74 1.39 0.52
N GLY A 91 -5.04 1.32 0.70
CA GLY A 91 -6.01 1.85 -0.27
C GLY A 91 -7.42 1.35 -0.04
N PRO A 92 -8.33 1.53 -1.01
CA PRO A 92 -9.68 1.00 -0.94
C PRO A 92 -9.71 -0.53 -0.77
N PRO A 93 -10.69 -1.09 -0.05
CA PRO A 93 -10.76 -2.54 0.23
C PRO A 93 -10.66 -3.41 -1.02
N ILE A 94 -11.33 -3.03 -2.09
CA ILE A 94 -11.30 -3.78 -3.36
C ILE A 94 -9.89 -3.79 -3.99
N MET A 95 -9.16 -2.68 -3.92
CA MET A 95 -7.78 -2.61 -4.40
C MET A 95 -6.87 -3.48 -3.53
N ILE A 96 -7.00 -3.40 -2.20
CA ILE A 96 -6.22 -4.23 -1.26
C ILE A 96 -6.43 -5.71 -1.57
N LYS A 97 -7.69 -6.16 -1.68
CA LYS A 97 -8.05 -7.56 -1.99
C LYS A 97 -7.35 -8.08 -3.25
N PHE A 98 -7.45 -7.36 -4.35
CA PHE A 98 -6.83 -7.77 -5.61
C PHE A 98 -5.31 -7.63 -5.62
N THR A 99 -4.76 -6.63 -4.92
CA THR A 99 -3.31 -6.46 -4.79
C THR A 99 -2.70 -7.60 -3.97
N ILE A 100 -3.31 -7.98 -2.85
CA ILE A 100 -2.89 -9.13 -2.04
C ILE A 100 -2.91 -10.40 -2.88
N LYS A 101 -3.99 -10.64 -3.64
CA LYS A 101 -4.08 -11.80 -4.55
C LYS A 101 -2.92 -11.79 -5.55
N SER A 102 -2.60 -10.65 -6.14
CA SER A 102 -1.49 -10.53 -7.09
C SER A 102 -0.13 -10.77 -6.43
N LEU A 103 0.08 -10.34 -5.19
CA LEU A 103 1.30 -10.58 -4.43
C LEU A 103 1.46 -12.07 -4.09
N LEU A 104 0.40 -12.74 -3.66
CA LEU A 104 0.42 -14.19 -3.39
C LEU A 104 0.75 -14.99 -4.66
N GLU A 105 0.16 -14.62 -5.80
CA GLU A 105 0.46 -15.22 -7.11
C GLU A 105 1.92 -14.97 -7.54
N ALA A 106 2.52 -13.85 -7.11
CA ALA A 106 3.92 -13.52 -7.32
C ALA A 106 4.88 -14.21 -6.33
N GLY A 107 4.37 -15.03 -5.39
CA GLY A 107 5.17 -15.83 -4.46
C GLY A 107 5.40 -15.21 -3.09
N PHE A 108 4.78 -14.07 -2.76
CA PHE A 108 4.84 -13.52 -1.40
C PHE A 108 4.14 -14.44 -0.41
N SER A 109 4.76 -14.68 0.74
CA SER A 109 4.09 -15.33 1.85
C SER A 109 3.15 -14.34 2.57
N PRO A 110 2.08 -14.83 3.24
CA PRO A 110 1.19 -13.97 4.00
C PRO A 110 1.87 -13.09 5.05
N SER A 111 2.95 -13.54 5.66
CA SER A 111 3.73 -12.79 6.65
C SER A 111 4.56 -11.65 6.05
N GLN A 112 4.81 -11.67 4.74
CA GLN A 112 5.52 -10.61 4.02
C GLN A 112 4.58 -9.48 3.54
N ILE A 113 3.27 -9.68 3.63
CA ILE A 113 2.27 -8.72 3.17
C ILE A 113 1.68 -8.02 4.39
N ILE A 114 1.85 -6.71 4.45
CA ILE A 114 1.31 -5.83 5.50
C ILE A 114 0.25 -4.94 4.85
N THR A 115 -0.87 -4.74 5.51
CA THR A 115 -1.92 -3.84 5.03
C THR A 115 -2.45 -2.95 6.13
N THR A 116 -3.04 -1.82 5.72
CA THR A 116 -3.72 -0.91 6.64
C THR A 116 -5.23 -1.05 6.45
N LEU A 117 -5.96 -1.11 7.54
CA LEU A 117 -7.42 -1.18 7.52
C LEU A 117 -8.03 0.13 8.01
N GLU A 118 -9.06 0.58 7.30
CA GLU A 118 -9.85 1.75 7.69
C GLU A 118 -11.24 1.31 8.10
N MET A 119 -11.64 1.69 9.31
CA MET A 119 -12.98 1.41 9.85
C MET A 119 -13.59 2.67 10.45
N LYS A 120 -14.92 2.76 10.42
CA LYS A 120 -15.65 3.85 11.09
C LYS A 120 -15.51 3.70 12.60
N MET A 121 -14.54 4.35 13.17
CA MET A 121 -14.30 4.36 14.62
C MET A 121 -15.22 5.36 15.31
N LYS A 122 -15.65 5.03 16.54
CA LYS A 122 -16.43 5.93 17.39
C LYS A 122 -15.69 6.26 18.68
N CYS A 123 -15.31 5.25 19.48
CA CYS A 123 -14.69 5.48 20.78
C CYS A 123 -13.16 5.53 20.74
N GLY A 124 -12.50 4.86 19.80
CA GLY A 124 -11.03 4.76 19.73
C GLY A 124 -10.39 3.91 20.83
N LEU A 125 -11.19 3.24 21.66
CA LEU A 125 -10.75 2.58 22.91
C LEU A 125 -11.10 1.08 22.98
N GLY A 126 -11.58 0.50 21.87
CA GLY A 126 -12.01 -0.91 21.85
C GLY A 126 -13.28 -1.21 22.66
N LYS A 127 -14.11 -0.21 22.99
CA LYS A 127 -15.29 -0.39 23.85
C LYS A 127 -16.61 -0.49 23.09
N CYS A 128 -16.75 0.20 21.96
CA CYS A 128 -18.06 0.32 21.29
C CYS A 128 -18.33 -0.78 20.27
N GLY A 129 -17.38 -1.64 19.94
CA GLY A 129 -17.52 -2.74 18.97
C GLY A 129 -17.63 -2.31 17.51
N ARG A 130 -17.49 -1.02 17.19
CA ARG A 130 -17.80 -0.51 15.85
C ARG A 130 -16.73 -0.76 14.80
N CYS A 131 -15.52 -0.99 15.24
CA CYS A 131 -14.35 -1.23 14.37
C CYS A 131 -13.76 -2.64 14.59
N ASN A 132 -14.58 -3.59 15.02
CA ASN A 132 -14.10 -4.95 15.18
C ASN A 132 -14.02 -5.67 13.82
N ILE A 133 -12.99 -6.51 13.69
CA ILE A 133 -12.83 -7.48 12.61
C ILE A 133 -12.50 -8.81 13.27
N GLY A 134 -13.44 -9.74 13.26
CA GLY A 134 -13.32 -10.93 14.07
C GLY A 134 -13.03 -10.58 15.52
N PRO A 135 -11.96 -11.11 16.14
CA PRO A 135 -11.61 -10.83 17.53
C PRO A 135 -10.87 -9.50 17.76
N PHE A 136 -10.51 -8.77 16.71
CA PHE A 136 -9.67 -7.56 16.81
C PHE A 136 -10.49 -6.28 16.72
N TYR A 137 -10.07 -5.25 17.44
CA TYR A 137 -10.55 -3.89 17.27
C TYR A 137 -9.50 -3.07 16.54
N VAL A 138 -9.80 -2.59 15.33
CA VAL A 138 -8.85 -1.80 14.52
C VAL A 138 -8.30 -0.58 15.27
N CYS A 139 -9.08 0.01 16.18
CA CYS A 139 -8.62 1.14 16.98
C CYS A 139 -7.63 0.78 18.12
N ARG A 140 -7.47 -0.50 18.44
CA ARG A 140 -6.56 -0.97 19.49
C ARG A 140 -5.39 -1.76 18.95
N GLU A 141 -5.70 -2.82 18.21
CA GLU A 141 -4.71 -3.76 17.66
C GLU A 141 -4.17 -3.31 16.30
N GLY A 142 -4.94 -2.47 15.56
CA GLY A 142 -4.58 -1.93 14.25
C GLY A 142 -4.09 -0.48 14.31
N PRO A 143 -4.18 0.24 13.18
CA PRO A 143 -4.79 -0.14 11.91
C PRO A 143 -3.93 -1.01 10.99
N VAL A 144 -2.70 -1.34 11.36
CA VAL A 144 -1.72 -2.08 10.57
C VAL A 144 -1.74 -3.55 10.97
N PHE A 145 -1.92 -4.44 9.99
CA PHE A 145 -1.97 -5.88 10.20
C PHE A 145 -1.14 -6.61 9.12
N SER A 146 -0.53 -7.75 9.49
CA SER A 146 -0.04 -8.69 8.50
C SER A 146 -1.21 -9.45 7.87
N TYR A 147 -1.07 -9.81 6.60
CA TYR A 147 -2.09 -10.63 5.95
C TYR A 147 -2.19 -12.04 6.55
N GLU A 148 -1.11 -12.53 7.16
CA GLU A 148 -1.11 -13.78 7.92
C GLU A 148 -2.18 -13.79 9.02
N VAL A 149 -2.39 -12.67 9.70
CA VAL A 149 -3.45 -12.49 10.70
C VAL A 149 -4.82 -12.40 10.04
N LEU A 150 -4.93 -11.62 8.95
CA LEU A 150 -6.22 -11.30 8.32
C LEU A 150 -6.81 -12.46 7.52
N GLN A 151 -5.99 -13.32 6.91
CA GLN A 151 -6.45 -14.42 6.06
C GLN A 151 -7.38 -15.42 6.77
N ASN A 152 -7.33 -15.46 8.11
CA ASN A 152 -8.15 -16.35 8.94
C ASN A 152 -9.38 -15.63 9.52
N LEU A 153 -9.61 -14.38 9.17
CA LEU A 153 -10.76 -13.60 9.63
C LEU A 153 -11.91 -13.65 8.62
N PRO A 154 -13.15 -13.36 9.07
CA PRO A 154 -14.27 -13.19 8.16
C PRO A 154 -13.97 -12.14 7.08
N GLU A 155 -14.46 -12.35 5.85
CA GLU A 155 -14.28 -11.42 4.71
C GLU A 155 -15.09 -10.11 4.87
N GLU A 156 -15.07 -9.49 6.02
CA GLU A 156 -15.85 -8.27 6.33
C GLU A 156 -15.05 -6.97 6.16
N TYR A 157 -13.87 -7.04 5.53
CA TYR A 157 -13.00 -5.86 5.33
C TYR A 157 -12.67 -5.63 3.86
#